data_d0b061c85ee7328656a7c3b27cf38781
#
_entry.id   d0b061c85ee7328656a7c3b27cf38781
#
_cell.length_a   1.000
_cell.length_b   1.000
_cell.length_c   1.000
_cell.angle_alpha   90.00
_cell.angle_beta   90.00
_cell.angle_gamma   90.00
#
_symmetry.space_group_name_H-M   'P 1'
#
loop_
_entity.id
_entity.type
_entity.pdbx_description
1 polymer ?
#
loop_
_entity_poly.entity_id
_entity_poly.type
_entity_poly.pdbx_seq_one_letter_code
_entity_poly.pdbx_strand_id
1 'polypeptide(L)'
;KLMLSEVDIGILASSEGLGALIGALLIGNISPQKNLSLIFITGVGGFFLGMFIFSYSPSLLIAFVSLTFGGIFLSGFSTMQGALVYQASTSSRGNNFGILVTCIGTAPLGLMNLSWIITQTPVDETLRINVFIGLLLLIVAGIYFLIKNKR
;
A
#
# COMPACT_ATOMS: atom_id res chain seq x y z
N LYS A 1 6.63 1.28 24.40
CA LYS A 1 7.13 0.50 23.24
C LYS A 1 6.79 -0.96 23.48
N LEU A 2 6.18 -1.62 22.51
CA LEU A 2 5.84 -3.04 22.60
C LEU A 2 7.16 -3.84 22.64
N MET A 3 7.37 -4.55 23.74
CA MET A 3 8.38 -5.62 23.80
C MET A 3 7.78 -6.84 23.11
N LEU A 4 8.04 -7.00 21.82
CA LEU A 4 7.50 -8.06 20.99
C LEU A 4 8.39 -9.30 21.09
N SER A 5 7.77 -10.44 21.34
CA SER A 5 8.42 -11.74 21.16
C SER A 5 8.52 -12.09 19.67
N GLU A 6 9.31 -13.09 19.32
CA GLU A 6 9.42 -13.60 17.94
C GLU A 6 8.05 -14.08 17.43
N VAL A 7 7.23 -14.64 18.30
CA VAL A 7 5.86 -15.08 17.97
C VAL A 7 4.97 -13.88 17.65
N ASP A 8 5.07 -12.80 18.41
CA ASP A 8 4.27 -11.58 18.16
C ASP A 8 4.62 -10.96 16.80
N ILE A 9 5.89 -10.95 16.41
CA ILE A 9 6.33 -10.49 15.10
C ILE A 9 5.73 -11.37 14.00
N GLY A 10 5.73 -12.69 14.17
CA GLY A 10 5.09 -13.63 13.25
C GLY A 10 3.59 -13.39 13.11
N ILE A 11 2.89 -13.15 14.22
CA ILE A 11 1.46 -12.83 14.25
C ILE A 11 1.19 -11.52 13.48
N LEU A 12 1.99 -10.48 13.71
CA LEU A 12 1.84 -9.19 13.03
C LEU A 12 2.11 -9.31 11.53
N ALA A 13 3.15 -10.03 11.13
CA ALA A 13 3.42 -10.28 9.70
C ALA A 13 2.27 -11.04 9.02
N SER A 14 1.67 -12.01 9.73
CA SER A 14 0.53 -12.77 9.22
C SER A 14 -0.76 -11.95 9.14
N SER A 15 -0.92 -10.91 9.96
CA SER A 15 -2.13 -10.09 10.01
C SER A 15 -2.34 -9.29 8.73
N GLU A 16 -1.26 -8.75 8.14
CA GLU A 16 -1.31 -8.06 6.86
C GLU A 16 -1.73 -9.02 5.73
N GLY A 17 -1.14 -10.24 5.72
CA GLY A 17 -1.51 -11.29 4.77
C GLY A 17 -2.98 -11.72 4.89
N LEU A 18 -3.49 -11.84 6.12
CA LEU A 18 -4.90 -12.12 6.39
C LEU A 18 -5.80 -11.00 5.83
N GLY A 19 -5.42 -9.75 6.07
CA GLY A 19 -6.12 -8.60 5.51
C GLY A 19 -6.12 -8.62 3.98
N ALA A 20 -4.98 -8.89 3.36
CA ALA A 20 -4.86 -8.98 1.91
C ALA A 20 -5.73 -10.10 1.31
N LEU A 21 -5.84 -11.24 1.99
CA LEU A 21 -6.73 -12.33 1.59
C LEU A 21 -8.20 -11.90 1.63
N ILE A 22 -8.64 -11.28 2.73
CA ILE A 22 -10.01 -10.76 2.88
C ILE A 22 -10.30 -9.74 1.76
N GLY A 23 -9.41 -8.79 1.55
CA GLY A 23 -9.56 -7.77 0.52
C GLY A 23 -9.61 -8.35 -0.89
N ALA A 24 -8.79 -9.36 -1.19
CA ALA A 24 -8.80 -10.05 -2.48
C ALA A 24 -10.13 -10.78 -2.72
N LEU A 25 -10.69 -11.45 -1.70
CA LEU A 25 -11.99 -12.10 -1.79
C LEU A 25 -13.12 -11.07 -2.01
N LEU A 26 -13.08 -9.94 -1.33
CA LEU A 26 -14.06 -8.86 -1.53
C LEU A 26 -14.02 -8.33 -2.95
N ILE A 27 -12.83 -8.01 -3.47
CA ILE A 27 -12.65 -7.51 -4.83
C ILE A 27 -13.06 -8.56 -5.86
N GLY A 28 -12.69 -9.81 -5.66
CA GLY A 28 -13.06 -10.92 -6.54
C GLY A 28 -14.58 -11.08 -6.65
N ASN A 29 -15.30 -10.98 -5.54
CA ASN A 29 -16.77 -11.06 -5.52
C ASN A 29 -17.44 -9.84 -6.19
N ILE A 30 -16.91 -8.64 -5.98
CA ILE A 30 -17.47 -7.40 -6.56
C ILE A 30 -17.14 -7.33 -8.06
N SER A 31 -16.02 -7.91 -8.49
CA SER A 31 -15.52 -7.89 -9.88
C SER A 31 -15.67 -6.52 -10.55
N PRO A 32 -15.05 -5.46 -10.02
CA PRO A 32 -15.31 -4.10 -10.46
C PRO A 32 -14.90 -3.92 -11.92
N GLN A 33 -15.86 -3.56 -12.76
CA GLN A 33 -15.64 -3.24 -14.18
C GLN A 33 -15.41 -1.73 -14.39
N LYS A 34 -15.82 -0.92 -13.42
CA LYS A 34 -15.78 0.55 -13.46
C LYS A 34 -15.04 1.09 -12.24
N ASN A 35 -14.57 2.33 -12.36
CA ASN A 35 -13.93 3.07 -11.26
C ASN A 35 -12.66 2.40 -10.69
N LEU A 36 -11.91 1.67 -11.52
CA LEU A 36 -10.67 0.99 -11.09
C LEU A 36 -9.67 1.97 -10.47
N SER A 37 -9.58 3.20 -11.02
CA SER A 37 -8.71 4.25 -10.48
C SER A 37 -9.14 4.68 -9.07
N LEU A 38 -10.45 4.71 -8.78
CA LEU A 38 -10.95 5.05 -7.45
C LEU A 38 -10.57 3.96 -6.44
N ILE A 39 -10.76 2.69 -6.81
CA ILE A 39 -10.37 1.55 -5.96
C ILE A 39 -8.86 1.54 -5.72
N PHE A 40 -8.07 1.87 -6.75
CA PHE A 40 -6.63 2.00 -6.63
C PHE A 40 -6.25 3.11 -5.62
N ILE A 41 -6.79 4.32 -5.77
CA ILE A 41 -6.47 5.47 -4.91
C ILE A 41 -6.93 5.23 -3.47
N THR A 42 -8.15 4.70 -3.29
CA THR A 42 -8.66 4.34 -1.95
C THR A 42 -7.85 3.20 -1.34
N GLY A 43 -7.38 2.26 -2.15
CA GLY A 43 -6.47 1.18 -1.73
C GLY A 43 -5.16 1.73 -1.18
N VAL A 44 -4.50 2.61 -1.92
CA VAL A 44 -3.25 3.26 -1.47
C VAL A 44 -3.49 4.10 -0.22
N GLY A 45 -4.55 4.93 -0.20
CA GLY A 45 -4.87 5.78 0.95
C GLY A 45 -5.22 4.98 2.20
N GLY A 46 -6.02 3.92 2.06
CA GLY A 46 -6.38 3.03 3.16
C GLY A 46 -5.19 2.24 3.71
N PHE A 47 -4.27 1.81 2.85
CA PHE A 47 -3.01 1.19 3.29
C PHE A 47 -2.18 2.16 4.13
N PHE A 48 -1.95 3.38 3.65
CA PHE A 48 -1.21 4.39 4.43
C PHE A 48 -1.91 4.73 5.75
N LEU A 49 -3.24 4.79 5.77
CA LEU A 49 -3.99 5.01 7.01
C LEU A 49 -3.78 3.84 8.01
N GLY A 50 -3.81 2.60 7.54
CA GLY A 50 -3.50 1.43 8.36
C GLY A 50 -2.09 1.50 8.95
N MET A 51 -1.08 1.84 8.14
CA MET A 51 0.30 2.02 8.58
C MET A 51 0.46 3.19 9.57
N PHE A 52 -0.30 4.27 9.36
CA PHE A 52 -0.32 5.39 10.28
C PHE A 52 -0.86 4.99 11.66
N ILE A 53 -2.01 4.29 11.70
CA ILE A 53 -2.59 3.79 12.95
C ILE A 53 -1.62 2.80 13.61
N PHE A 54 -0.99 1.92 12.83
CA PHE A 54 0.02 0.99 13.32
C PHE A 54 1.18 1.69 14.02
N SER A 55 1.67 2.82 13.48
CA SER A 55 2.80 3.58 14.06
C SER A 55 2.51 4.15 15.46
N TYR A 56 1.23 4.29 15.82
CA TYR A 56 0.78 4.76 17.14
C TYR A 56 0.23 3.64 18.03
N SER A 57 0.28 2.37 17.58
CA SER A 57 -0.36 1.28 18.32
C SER A 57 0.30 1.03 19.68
N PRO A 58 -0.46 1.14 20.79
CA PRO A 58 0.05 0.90 22.15
C PRO A 58 -0.01 -0.58 22.54
N SER A 59 -0.71 -1.42 21.78
CA SER A 59 -0.93 -2.84 22.09
C SER A 59 -0.85 -3.71 20.84
N LEU A 60 -0.52 -4.99 21.05
CA LEU A 60 -0.46 -5.98 19.98
C LEU A 60 -1.79 -6.11 19.24
N LEU A 61 -2.92 -6.01 19.94
CA LEU A 61 -4.24 -6.10 19.32
C LEU A 61 -4.51 -4.95 18.35
N ILE A 62 -4.19 -3.72 18.73
CA ILE A 62 -4.36 -2.55 17.85
C ILE A 62 -3.41 -2.65 16.67
N ALA A 63 -2.16 -3.09 16.89
CA ALA A 63 -1.20 -3.35 15.83
C ALA A 63 -1.73 -4.40 14.84
N PHE A 64 -2.27 -5.51 15.33
CA PHE A 64 -2.87 -6.57 14.51
C PHE A 64 -4.04 -6.05 13.66
N VAL A 65 -4.98 -5.35 14.27
CA VAL A 65 -6.17 -4.81 13.57
C VAL A 65 -5.77 -3.77 12.53
N SER A 66 -4.83 -2.88 12.85
CA SER A 66 -4.37 -1.85 11.90
C SER A 66 -3.64 -2.43 10.69
N LEU A 67 -2.80 -3.47 10.89
CA LEU A 67 -2.14 -4.16 9.79
C LEU A 67 -3.12 -4.99 8.95
N THR A 68 -4.09 -5.66 9.58
CA THR A 68 -5.17 -6.37 8.85
C THR A 68 -5.97 -5.39 8.01
N PHE A 69 -6.33 -4.23 8.56
CA PHE A 69 -7.00 -3.17 7.82
C PHE A 69 -6.15 -2.68 6.64
N GLY A 70 -4.86 -2.38 6.86
CA GLY A 70 -3.92 -2.01 5.80
C GLY A 70 -3.84 -3.07 4.70
N GLY A 71 -3.79 -4.35 5.07
CA GLY A 71 -3.75 -5.48 4.15
C GLY A 71 -4.99 -5.57 3.24
N ILE A 72 -6.19 -5.31 3.77
CA ILE A 72 -7.42 -5.26 2.96
C ILE A 72 -7.27 -4.24 1.82
N PHE A 73 -6.80 -3.05 2.14
CA PHE A 73 -6.61 -1.98 1.15
C PHE A 73 -5.41 -2.24 0.22
N LEU A 74 -4.35 -2.89 0.71
CA LEU A 74 -3.21 -3.31 -0.09
C LEU A 74 -3.63 -4.22 -1.25
N SER A 75 -4.58 -5.13 -1.03
CA SER A 75 -5.08 -6.00 -2.11
C SER A 75 -5.85 -5.22 -3.17
N GLY A 76 -6.59 -4.17 -2.79
CA GLY A 76 -7.26 -3.25 -3.71
C GLY A 76 -6.25 -2.53 -4.61
N PHE A 77 -5.22 -1.97 -4.01
CA PHE A 77 -4.11 -1.35 -4.72
C PHE A 77 -3.41 -2.32 -5.67
N SER A 78 -2.95 -3.47 -5.18
CA SER A 78 -2.16 -4.42 -5.96
C SER A 78 -2.93 -5.03 -7.14
N THR A 79 -4.22 -5.33 -6.95
CA THR A 79 -5.07 -5.89 -8.01
C THR A 79 -5.39 -4.84 -9.08
N MET A 80 -5.71 -3.61 -8.67
CA MET A 80 -6.13 -2.57 -9.61
C MET A 80 -4.99 -2.00 -10.44
N GLN A 81 -3.75 -1.99 -9.95
CA GLN A 81 -2.61 -1.53 -10.74
C GLN A 81 -2.43 -2.36 -12.03
N GLY A 82 -2.53 -3.68 -11.94
CA GLY A 82 -2.48 -4.56 -13.10
C GLY A 82 -3.66 -4.35 -14.06
N ALA A 83 -4.87 -4.23 -13.52
CA ALA A 83 -6.07 -3.99 -14.31
C ALA A 83 -6.04 -2.64 -15.05
N LEU A 84 -5.56 -1.58 -14.41
CA LEU A 84 -5.38 -0.25 -15.02
C LEU A 84 -4.36 -0.27 -16.15
N VAL A 85 -3.23 -0.94 -15.96
CA VAL A 85 -2.21 -1.09 -17.01
C VAL A 85 -2.74 -1.91 -18.17
N TYR A 86 -3.52 -2.96 -17.91
CA TYR A 86 -4.15 -3.76 -18.96
C TYR A 86 -5.12 -2.95 -19.82
N GLN A 87 -5.88 -2.02 -19.21
CA GLN A 87 -6.85 -1.16 -19.91
C GLN A 87 -6.20 0.02 -20.64
N ALA A 88 -5.02 0.47 -20.23
CA ALA A 88 -4.41 1.72 -20.71
C ALA A 88 -4.08 1.71 -22.23
N SER A 89 -3.72 0.58 -22.81
CA SER A 89 -3.42 0.47 -24.26
C SER A 89 -3.44 -0.97 -24.73
N THR A 90 -4.05 -1.19 -25.89
CA THR A 90 -4.07 -2.51 -26.53
C THR A 90 -2.81 -2.76 -27.36
N SER A 91 -2.19 -1.73 -27.92
CA SER A 91 -1.04 -1.83 -28.83
C SER A 91 0.32 -1.94 -28.13
N SER A 92 0.42 -1.49 -26.88
CA SER A 92 1.68 -1.45 -26.11
C SER A 92 1.61 -2.13 -24.75
N ARG A 93 0.71 -3.12 -24.60
CA ARG A 93 0.51 -3.81 -23.30
C ARG A 93 1.80 -4.36 -22.71
N GLY A 94 2.62 -5.04 -23.52
CA GLY A 94 3.90 -5.60 -23.05
C GLY A 94 4.84 -4.52 -22.46
N ASN A 95 4.97 -3.39 -23.15
CA ASN A 95 5.78 -2.28 -22.68
C ASN A 95 5.23 -1.68 -21.37
N ASN A 96 3.90 -1.49 -21.30
CA ASN A 96 3.25 -0.93 -20.10
C ASN A 96 3.42 -1.85 -18.88
N PHE A 97 3.29 -3.17 -19.08
CA PHE A 97 3.57 -4.15 -18.02
C PHE A 97 5.05 -4.18 -17.65
N GLY A 98 5.96 -4.05 -18.64
CA GLY A 98 7.39 -3.93 -18.37
C GLY A 98 7.72 -2.74 -17.48
N ILE A 99 7.15 -1.58 -17.75
CA ILE A 99 7.28 -0.38 -16.90
C ILE A 99 6.74 -0.65 -15.50
N LEU A 100 5.54 -1.23 -15.38
CA LEU A 100 4.95 -1.56 -14.07
C LEU A 100 5.86 -2.48 -13.26
N VAL A 101 6.35 -3.56 -13.86
CA VAL A 101 7.24 -4.51 -13.19
C VAL A 101 8.55 -3.86 -12.79
N THR A 102 9.10 -2.97 -13.63
CA THR A 102 10.30 -2.19 -13.29
C THR A 102 10.04 -1.30 -12.07
N CYS A 103 8.90 -0.60 -12.03
CA CYS A 103 8.52 0.21 -10.86
C CYS A 103 8.38 -0.64 -9.59
N ILE A 104 7.74 -1.81 -9.67
CA ILE A 104 7.64 -2.74 -8.53
C ILE A 104 9.04 -3.24 -8.14
N GLY A 105 9.90 -3.51 -9.11
CA GLY A 105 11.29 -3.96 -8.91
C GLY A 105 12.18 -2.94 -8.18
N THR A 106 11.75 -1.68 -8.05
CA THR A 106 12.48 -0.67 -7.24
C THR A 106 12.19 -0.78 -5.73
N ALA A 107 11.23 -1.60 -5.31
CA ALA A 107 10.87 -1.76 -3.89
C ALA A 107 12.08 -2.09 -2.97
N PRO A 108 13.07 -2.93 -3.34
CA PRO A 108 14.26 -3.16 -2.54
C PRO A 108 15.05 -1.90 -2.23
N LEU A 109 15.09 -0.91 -3.15
CA LEU A 109 15.77 0.37 -2.90
C LEU A 109 15.05 1.16 -1.79
N GLY A 110 13.71 1.10 -1.76
CA GLY A 110 12.92 1.68 -0.67
C GLY A 110 13.20 1.02 0.67
N LEU A 111 13.31 -0.31 0.70
CA LEU A 111 13.66 -1.06 1.92
C LEU A 111 15.09 -0.75 2.40
N MET A 112 16.05 -0.60 1.51
CA MET A 112 17.42 -0.20 1.86
C MET A 112 17.45 1.21 2.47
N ASN A 113 16.73 2.16 1.87
CA ASN A 113 16.61 3.51 2.40
C ASN A 113 15.93 3.51 3.78
N LEU A 114 14.83 2.77 3.93
CA LEU A 114 14.14 2.61 5.22
C LEU A 114 15.07 2.04 6.29
N SER A 115 15.82 0.99 5.95
CA SER A 115 16.78 0.37 6.86
C SER A 115 17.87 1.36 7.31
N TRP A 116 18.34 2.23 6.42
CA TRP A 116 19.32 3.25 6.76
C TRP A 116 18.74 4.33 7.69
N ILE A 117 17.50 4.78 7.44
CA ILE A 117 16.85 5.79 8.29
C ILE A 117 16.61 5.23 9.70
N ILE A 118 16.21 3.96 9.85
CA ILE A 118 15.96 3.31 11.14
C ILE A 118 17.23 3.26 12.01
N THR A 119 18.42 3.31 11.44
CA THR A 119 19.67 3.39 12.24
C THR A 119 19.84 4.74 12.96
N GLN A 120 19.13 5.78 12.51
CA GLN A 120 19.29 7.15 13.01
C GLN A 120 18.03 7.65 13.75
N THR A 121 16.87 7.07 13.50
CA THR A 121 15.59 7.49 14.07
C THR A 121 14.79 6.29 14.60
N PRO A 122 13.95 6.47 15.63
CA PRO A 122 13.06 5.43 16.11
C PRO A 122 12.15 4.90 14.98
N VAL A 123 11.86 3.60 15.01
CA VAL A 123 11.06 2.90 13.97
C VAL A 123 9.70 3.55 13.78
N ASP A 124 9.04 3.95 14.87
CA ASP A 124 7.73 4.59 14.85
C ASP A 124 7.76 5.99 14.20
N GLU A 125 8.81 6.76 14.41
CA GLU A 125 9.00 8.05 13.73
C GLU A 125 9.31 7.86 12.26
N THR A 126 10.18 6.92 11.93
CA THR A 126 10.50 6.58 10.54
C THR A 126 9.25 6.17 9.77
N LEU A 127 8.39 5.33 10.35
CA LEU A 127 7.11 4.94 9.73
C LEU A 127 6.21 6.16 9.49
N ARG A 128 6.05 7.04 10.47
CA ARG A 128 5.24 8.26 10.34
C ARG A 128 5.73 9.16 9.21
N ILE A 129 7.02 9.42 9.16
CA ILE A 129 7.63 10.25 8.10
C ILE A 129 7.35 9.64 6.73
N ASN A 130 7.58 8.33 6.56
CA ASN A 130 7.33 7.66 5.28
C ASN A 130 5.85 7.67 4.88
N VAL A 131 4.93 7.49 5.82
CA VAL A 131 3.49 7.60 5.57
C VAL A 131 3.11 9.01 5.12
N PHE A 132 3.62 10.06 5.77
CA PHE A 132 3.37 11.44 5.35
C PHE A 132 3.92 11.74 3.96
N ILE A 133 5.12 11.29 3.65
CA ILE A 133 5.71 11.44 2.31
C ILE A 133 4.84 10.71 1.28
N GLY A 134 4.43 9.47 1.57
CA GLY A 134 3.58 8.68 0.68
C GLY A 134 2.22 9.33 0.42
N LEU A 135 1.56 9.85 1.45
CA LEU A 135 0.30 10.58 1.32
C LEU A 135 0.46 11.88 0.52
N LEU A 136 1.53 12.62 0.75
CA LEU A 136 1.83 13.83 -0.02
C LEU A 136 1.99 13.51 -1.51
N LEU A 137 2.76 12.48 -1.83
CA LEU A 137 2.96 12.02 -3.21
C LEU A 137 1.65 11.54 -3.84
N LEU A 138 0.79 10.85 -3.09
CA LEU A 138 -0.53 10.43 -3.55
C LEU A 138 -1.42 11.63 -3.89
N ILE A 139 -1.43 12.67 -3.03
CA ILE A 139 -2.18 13.90 -3.26
C ILE A 139 -1.67 14.62 -4.52
N VAL A 140 -0.36 14.78 -4.65
CA VAL A 140 0.26 15.43 -5.83
C VAL A 140 -0.08 14.68 -7.11
N ALA A 141 0.04 13.35 -7.10
CA ALA A 141 -0.33 12.50 -8.23
C ALA A 141 -1.83 12.60 -8.57
N GLY A 142 -2.69 12.62 -7.55
CA GLY A 142 -4.14 12.79 -7.72
C GLY A 142 -4.50 14.14 -8.33
N ILE A 143 -3.92 15.23 -7.85
CA ILE A 143 -4.12 16.58 -8.40
C ILE A 143 -3.64 16.64 -9.86
N TYR A 144 -2.45 16.12 -10.14
CA TYR A 144 -1.92 16.06 -11.51
C TYR A 144 -2.87 15.34 -12.47
N PHE A 145 -3.40 14.19 -12.03
CA PHE A 145 -4.34 13.40 -12.82
C PHE A 145 -5.64 14.15 -13.07
N LEU A 146 -6.20 14.84 -12.08
CA LEU A 146 -7.41 15.64 -12.20
C LEU A 146 -7.24 16.82 -13.17
N ILE A 147 -6.09 17.49 -13.14
CA ILE A 147 -5.78 18.61 -14.04
C ILE A 147 -5.65 18.11 -15.48
N LYS A 148 -4.97 16.99 -15.68
CA LYS A 148 -4.77 16.41 -17.02
C LYS A 148 -6.07 15.92 -17.66
N ASN A 149 -6.99 15.39 -16.87
CA ASN A 149 -8.26 14.85 -17.37
C ASN A 149 -9.32 15.91 -17.66
N LYS A 150 -9.07 17.19 -17.29
CA LYS A 150 -9.91 18.34 -17.63
C LYS A 150 -9.51 19.03 -18.95
N ARG A 151 -8.40 18.62 -19.56
CA ARG A 151 -7.96 19.07 -20.89
C ARG A 151 -8.27 18.04 -21.95
#